data_92e2bbeea3e885290040d6b5bae6e69e
#
_entry.id   92e2bbeea3e885290040d6b5bae6e69e
#
_cell.length_a   1.000
_cell.length_b   1.000
_cell.length_c   1.000
_cell.angle_alpha   90.00
_cell.angle_beta   90.00
_cell.angle_gamma   90.00
#
_symmetry.space_group_name_H-M   'P 1'
#
loop_
_entity.id
_entity.type
_entity.pdbx_description
1 polymer ?
#
loop_
_entity_poly.entity_id
_entity_poly.type
_entity_poly.pdbx_seq_one_letter_code
_entity_poly.pdbx_strand_id
1 'polypeptide(L)'
;MTTKNFMEEFVETYHDDPVRFVQEILGVEPFDYQAEFLREVASPTRRLSVRSGHGSGKSTTAAWSMLWFLMLKFPCKVVVTAPTSSQLFDAMYSELKRWIGELPRELQELLNVKSDRVELVAAPAEAFISCRTARAENAGEALAGVHSDNVLLVIDEASGVPEVVFEASAGSMSSVNATTLMLSNPTRSSGTFFESHNRMPVSYTHLRAHETEADLVCRLLLEK
;
A
#
# COMPACT_ATOMS: atom_id res chain seq x y z
N MET A 1 20.06 -23.50 13.65
CA MET A 1 18.87 -22.76 14.13
C MET A 1 17.65 -23.54 13.66
N THR A 2 16.69 -23.81 14.56
CA THR A 2 15.42 -24.42 14.14
C THR A 2 14.58 -23.37 13.45
N THR A 3 13.78 -23.75 12.45
CA THR A 3 12.89 -22.85 11.66
C THR A 3 11.99 -22.00 12.56
N LYS A 4 11.57 -22.52 13.71
CA LYS A 4 10.78 -21.79 14.70
C LYS A 4 11.55 -20.61 15.31
N ASN A 5 12.83 -20.76 15.58
CA ASN A 5 13.67 -19.69 16.13
C ASN A 5 13.90 -18.56 15.12
N PHE A 6 14.05 -18.90 13.83
CA PHE A 6 14.20 -17.91 12.76
C PHE A 6 12.95 -17.03 12.59
N MET A 7 11.75 -17.63 12.57
CA MET A 7 10.51 -16.85 12.39
C MET A 7 10.17 -15.96 13.60
N GLU A 8 10.46 -16.43 14.81
CA GLU A 8 10.28 -15.61 16.01
C GLU A 8 11.21 -14.40 15.99
N GLU A 9 12.48 -14.59 15.69
CA GLU A 9 13.47 -13.51 15.57
C GLU A 9 13.12 -12.54 14.42
N PHE A 10 12.65 -13.07 13.28
CA PHE A 10 12.20 -12.28 12.14
C PHE A 10 11.03 -11.35 12.53
N VAL A 11 10.02 -11.87 13.19
CA VAL A 11 8.88 -11.08 13.65
C VAL A 11 9.32 -10.05 14.69
N GLU A 12 10.08 -10.43 15.70
CA GLU A 12 10.57 -9.51 16.73
C GLU A 12 11.39 -8.36 16.14
N THR A 13 12.19 -8.64 15.10
CA THR A 13 13.09 -7.66 14.50
C THR A 13 12.36 -6.65 13.61
N TYR A 14 11.37 -7.09 12.82
CA TYR A 14 10.80 -6.29 11.74
C TYR A 14 9.34 -5.90 11.93
N HIS A 15 8.66 -6.40 12.98
CA HIS A 15 7.22 -6.18 13.18
C HIS A 15 6.83 -4.70 13.21
N ASP A 16 7.64 -3.87 13.83
CA ASP A 16 7.36 -2.43 13.99
C ASP A 16 8.35 -1.54 13.20
N ASP A 17 9.24 -2.15 12.42
CA ASP A 17 10.24 -1.43 11.63
C ASP A 17 10.24 -1.85 10.14
N PRO A 18 9.29 -1.31 9.36
CA PRO A 18 9.23 -1.58 7.92
C PRO A 18 10.42 -1.00 7.14
N VAL A 19 11.08 0.03 7.66
CA VAL A 19 12.28 0.60 7.03
C VAL A 19 13.42 -0.40 7.10
N ARG A 20 13.65 -0.95 8.27
CA ARG A 20 14.66 -1.98 8.48
C ARG A 20 14.35 -3.25 7.68
N PHE A 21 13.06 -3.64 7.57
CA PHE A 21 12.63 -4.74 6.71
C PHE A 21 13.05 -4.50 5.25
N VAL A 22 12.84 -3.31 4.72
CA VAL A 22 13.22 -2.96 3.34
C VAL A 22 14.75 -2.99 3.18
N GLN A 23 15.49 -2.42 4.13
CA GLN A 23 16.95 -2.38 4.07
C GLN A 23 17.60 -3.75 4.15
N GLU A 24 17.20 -4.56 5.12
CA GLU A 24 17.88 -5.83 5.44
C GLU A 24 17.32 -7.02 4.65
N ILE A 25 16.00 -7.04 4.35
CA ILE A 25 15.36 -8.17 3.66
C ILE A 25 15.29 -7.95 2.16
N LEU A 26 14.95 -6.73 1.70
CA LEU A 26 14.89 -6.40 0.27
C LEU A 26 16.20 -5.82 -0.26
N GLY A 27 17.16 -5.50 0.60
CA GLY A 27 18.49 -5.00 0.24
C GLY A 27 18.48 -3.61 -0.43
N VAL A 28 17.49 -2.77 -0.10
CA VAL A 28 17.30 -1.44 -0.70
C VAL A 28 17.35 -0.37 0.36
N GLU A 29 18.08 0.72 0.09
CA GLU A 29 18.05 1.92 0.93
C GLU A 29 16.89 2.82 0.48
N PRO A 30 15.84 2.99 1.29
CA PRO A 30 14.72 3.87 0.95
C PRO A 30 15.17 5.35 0.94
N PHE A 31 14.64 6.14 0.01
CA PHE A 31 14.76 7.59 0.11
C PHE A 31 14.04 8.11 1.36
N ASP A 32 14.43 9.28 1.86
CA ASP A 32 13.88 9.85 3.10
C ASP A 32 12.35 9.84 3.14
N TYR A 33 11.70 10.27 2.06
CA TYR A 33 10.23 10.29 1.97
C TYR A 33 9.61 8.88 1.93
N GLN A 34 10.32 7.88 1.37
CA GLN A 34 9.88 6.48 1.38
C GLN A 34 10.01 5.89 2.79
N ALA A 35 11.08 6.22 3.49
CA ALA A 35 11.26 5.83 4.88
C ALA A 35 10.20 6.46 5.79
N GLU A 36 9.84 7.73 5.57
CA GLU A 36 8.74 8.40 6.26
C GLU A 36 7.40 7.72 5.96
N PHE A 37 7.12 7.42 4.69
CA PHE A 37 5.92 6.69 4.27
C PHE A 37 5.81 5.33 4.98
N LEU A 38 6.89 4.53 4.99
CA LEU A 38 6.92 3.23 5.65
C LEU A 38 6.63 3.35 7.16
N ARG A 39 7.24 4.33 7.84
CA ARG A 39 6.99 4.58 9.27
C ARG A 39 5.54 4.97 9.54
N GLU A 40 4.94 5.79 8.67
CA GLU A 40 3.53 6.17 8.80
C GLU A 40 2.56 5.00 8.60
N VAL A 41 2.87 4.06 7.69
CA VAL A 41 2.08 2.83 7.54
C VAL A 41 2.18 1.94 8.78
N ALA A 42 3.33 1.93 9.46
CA ALA A 42 3.54 1.17 10.70
C ALA A 42 2.94 1.85 11.93
N SER A 43 2.73 3.16 11.88
CA SER A 43 2.17 3.94 12.97
C SER A 43 0.67 3.63 13.18
N PRO A 44 0.06 4.03 14.30
CA PRO A 44 -1.39 3.86 14.51
C PRO A 44 -2.24 4.78 13.61
N THR A 45 -1.65 5.37 12.57
CA THR A 45 -2.33 6.20 11.58
C THR A 45 -3.37 5.38 10.81
N ARG A 46 -4.63 5.82 10.87
CA ARG A 46 -5.73 5.12 10.19
C ARG A 46 -5.93 5.53 8.74
N ARG A 47 -5.44 6.70 8.36
CA ARG A 47 -5.65 7.28 7.03
C ARG A 47 -4.41 8.03 6.59
N LEU A 48 -3.72 7.47 5.62
CA LEU A 48 -2.52 8.04 5.02
C LEU A 48 -2.82 8.45 3.58
N SER A 49 -2.53 9.69 3.24
CA SER A 49 -2.70 10.25 1.90
C SER A 49 -1.36 10.76 1.36
N VAL A 50 -0.88 10.11 0.30
CA VAL A 50 0.44 10.38 -0.29
C VAL A 50 0.28 11.02 -1.66
N ARG A 51 0.70 12.28 -1.76
CA ARG A 51 0.71 13.06 -2.99
C ARG A 51 2.12 13.18 -3.54
N SER A 52 2.33 12.76 -4.77
CA SER A 52 3.64 12.88 -5.42
C SER A 52 3.52 12.84 -6.94
N GLY A 53 4.55 13.30 -7.64
CA GLY A 53 4.67 13.22 -9.10
C GLY A 53 4.86 11.79 -9.63
N HIS A 54 4.95 11.68 -10.96
CA HIS A 54 5.31 10.43 -11.62
C HIS A 54 6.78 10.08 -11.34
N GLY A 55 7.10 8.79 -11.28
CA GLY A 55 8.46 8.31 -11.07
C GLY A 55 9.03 8.48 -9.66
N SER A 56 8.24 8.99 -8.71
CA SER A 56 8.68 9.16 -7.32
C SER A 56 8.81 7.85 -6.51
N GLY A 57 8.46 6.69 -7.06
CA GLY A 57 8.53 5.42 -6.35
C GLY A 57 7.34 5.11 -5.42
N LYS A 58 6.19 5.79 -5.59
CA LYS A 58 4.95 5.52 -4.80
C LYS A 58 4.56 4.06 -4.80
N SER A 59 4.44 3.47 -6.00
CA SER A 59 3.99 2.08 -6.17
C SER A 59 5.00 1.10 -5.58
N THR A 60 6.29 1.40 -5.69
CA THR A 60 7.37 0.65 -5.06
C THR A 60 7.23 0.65 -3.54
N THR A 61 7.08 1.83 -2.94
CA THR A 61 6.94 1.95 -1.47
C THR A 61 5.65 1.30 -0.97
N ALA A 62 4.56 1.39 -1.74
CA ALA A 62 3.32 0.68 -1.45
C ALA A 62 3.50 -0.85 -1.53
N ALA A 63 4.23 -1.37 -2.52
CA ALA A 63 4.54 -2.79 -2.62
C ALA A 63 5.36 -3.28 -1.42
N TRP A 64 6.38 -2.54 -0.99
CA TRP A 64 7.14 -2.83 0.23
C TRP A 64 6.26 -2.86 1.47
N SER A 65 5.38 -1.85 1.62
CA SER A 65 4.43 -1.76 2.73
C SER A 65 3.48 -2.96 2.77
N MET A 66 2.97 -3.39 1.61
CA MET A 66 2.08 -4.54 1.50
C MET A 66 2.79 -5.85 1.85
N LEU A 67 4.03 -6.04 1.39
CA LEU A 67 4.83 -7.23 1.74
C LEU A 67 5.13 -7.29 3.23
N TRP A 68 5.62 -6.19 3.79
CA TRP A 68 5.86 -6.07 5.22
C TRP A 68 4.58 -6.38 6.03
N PHE A 69 3.45 -5.79 5.64
CA PHE A 69 2.17 -5.98 6.32
C PHE A 69 1.70 -7.44 6.25
N LEU A 70 1.79 -8.08 5.08
CA LEU A 70 1.41 -9.48 4.89
C LEU A 70 2.24 -10.43 5.76
N MET A 71 3.54 -10.19 5.87
CA MET A 71 4.46 -11.09 6.54
C MET A 71 4.52 -10.89 8.06
N LEU A 72 4.15 -9.71 8.56
CA LEU A 72 4.43 -9.31 9.95
C LEU A 72 3.19 -8.92 10.77
N LYS A 73 2.05 -8.63 10.14
CA LYS A 73 0.81 -8.22 10.83
C LYS A 73 -0.27 -9.30 10.85
N PHE A 74 0.12 -10.54 11.13
CA PHE A 74 -0.81 -11.69 11.19
C PHE A 74 -1.80 -11.61 12.38
N PRO A 75 -3.11 -11.96 12.20
CA PRO A 75 -3.80 -12.16 10.93
C PRO A 75 -4.06 -10.85 10.21
N CYS A 76 -3.96 -10.83 8.86
CA CYS A 76 -4.08 -9.60 8.11
C CYS A 76 -4.72 -9.78 6.73
N LYS A 77 -5.39 -8.74 6.27
CA LYS A 77 -5.92 -8.67 4.91
C LYS A 77 -5.52 -7.35 4.28
N VAL A 78 -4.88 -7.44 3.12
CA VAL A 78 -4.56 -6.29 2.29
C VAL A 78 -5.47 -6.31 1.05
N VAL A 79 -6.16 -5.22 0.80
CA VAL A 79 -6.95 -5.04 -0.43
C VAL A 79 -6.36 -3.89 -1.22
N VAL A 80 -6.14 -4.14 -2.49
CA VAL A 80 -5.58 -3.15 -3.41
C VAL A 80 -6.59 -2.85 -4.50
N THR A 81 -6.84 -1.57 -4.77
CA THR A 81 -7.69 -1.13 -5.86
C THR A 81 -7.07 0.03 -6.62
N ALA A 82 -7.49 0.19 -7.87
CA ALA A 82 -7.12 1.29 -8.76
C ALA A 82 -8.28 1.60 -9.71
N PRO A 83 -8.29 2.78 -10.39
CA PRO A 83 -9.38 3.15 -11.30
C PRO A 83 -9.58 2.19 -12.46
N THR A 84 -8.52 1.56 -12.94
CA THR A 84 -8.57 0.62 -14.06
C THR A 84 -7.88 -0.70 -13.73
N SER A 85 -8.32 -1.77 -14.40
CA SER A 85 -7.70 -3.10 -14.28
C SER A 85 -6.22 -3.08 -14.71
N SER A 86 -5.88 -2.32 -15.74
CA SER A 86 -4.50 -2.19 -16.21
C SER A 86 -3.62 -1.52 -15.15
N GLN A 87 -4.04 -0.40 -14.56
CA GLN A 87 -3.29 0.24 -13.47
C GLN A 87 -3.10 -0.72 -12.26
N LEU A 88 -4.14 -1.49 -11.95
CA LEU A 88 -4.09 -2.42 -10.85
C LEU A 88 -3.16 -3.60 -11.11
N PHE A 89 -3.32 -4.29 -12.26
CA PHE A 89 -2.61 -5.55 -12.51
C PHE A 89 -1.28 -5.35 -13.23
N ASP A 90 -1.21 -4.46 -14.23
CA ASP A 90 0.00 -4.29 -15.03
C ASP A 90 1.02 -3.36 -14.35
N ALA A 91 0.55 -2.45 -13.48
CA ALA A 91 1.42 -1.57 -12.71
C ALA A 91 1.60 -2.07 -11.26
N MET A 92 0.59 -1.91 -10.39
CA MET A 92 0.74 -2.14 -8.95
C MET A 92 1.01 -3.62 -8.60
N TYR A 93 0.21 -4.55 -9.15
CA TYR A 93 0.39 -5.98 -8.87
C TYR A 93 1.66 -6.55 -9.50
N SER A 94 2.05 -6.04 -10.67
CA SER A 94 3.31 -6.38 -11.31
C SER A 94 4.50 -5.92 -10.47
N GLU A 95 4.44 -4.72 -9.91
CA GLU A 95 5.47 -4.19 -9.00
C GLU A 95 5.55 -5.03 -7.71
N LEU A 96 4.41 -5.40 -7.14
CA LEU A 96 4.37 -6.30 -5.98
C LEU A 96 5.05 -7.65 -6.29
N LYS A 97 4.73 -8.27 -7.44
CA LYS A 97 5.35 -9.54 -7.85
C LYS A 97 6.86 -9.41 -8.06
N ARG A 98 7.30 -8.29 -8.61
CA ARG A 98 8.74 -8.01 -8.76
C ARG A 98 9.44 -8.04 -7.39
N TRP A 99 8.88 -7.37 -6.39
CA TRP A 99 9.46 -7.34 -5.05
C TRP A 99 9.36 -8.66 -4.29
N ILE A 100 8.35 -9.48 -4.56
CA ILE A 100 8.32 -10.87 -4.07
C ILE A 100 9.51 -11.65 -4.61
N GLY A 101 9.88 -11.44 -5.88
CA GLY A 101 11.05 -12.07 -6.49
C GLY A 101 12.40 -11.66 -5.89
N GLU A 102 12.47 -10.49 -5.24
CA GLU A 102 13.67 -10.00 -4.56
C GLU A 102 13.79 -10.48 -3.09
N LEU A 103 12.75 -11.10 -2.54
CA LEU A 103 12.82 -11.68 -1.20
C LEU A 103 13.83 -12.85 -1.16
N PRO A 104 14.46 -13.11 -0.01
CA PRO A 104 15.14 -14.37 0.24
C PRO A 104 14.27 -15.58 -0.08
N ARG A 105 14.85 -16.64 -0.63
CA ARG A 105 14.12 -17.81 -1.12
C ARG A 105 13.22 -18.44 -0.04
N GLU A 106 13.72 -18.50 1.18
CA GLU A 106 13.01 -19.04 2.33
C GLU A 106 11.72 -18.27 2.62
N LEU A 107 11.71 -16.96 2.39
CA LEU A 107 10.54 -16.10 2.54
C LEU A 107 9.61 -16.17 1.32
N GLN A 108 10.15 -16.34 0.10
CA GLN A 108 9.34 -16.57 -1.10
C GLN A 108 8.52 -17.86 -0.97
N GLU A 109 9.09 -18.93 -0.41
CA GLU A 109 8.42 -20.24 -0.21
C GLU A 109 7.24 -20.16 0.78
N LEU A 110 7.15 -19.10 1.61
CA LEU A 110 6.00 -18.84 2.46
C LEU A 110 4.81 -18.23 1.72
N LEU A 111 5.00 -17.78 0.47
CA LEU A 111 4.01 -17.04 -0.30
C LEU A 111 3.48 -17.88 -1.47
N ASN A 112 2.17 -17.87 -1.66
CA ASN A 112 1.52 -18.43 -2.84
C ASN A 112 1.00 -17.27 -3.71
N VAL A 113 1.63 -17.08 -4.88
CA VAL A 113 1.32 -15.97 -5.81
C VAL A 113 0.36 -16.48 -6.88
N LYS A 114 -0.87 -15.97 -6.89
CA LYS A 114 -1.94 -16.26 -7.87
C LYS A 114 -2.07 -15.11 -8.90
N SER A 115 -3.06 -15.17 -9.76
CA SER A 115 -3.31 -14.15 -10.80
C SER A 115 -3.70 -12.78 -10.24
N ASP A 116 -4.41 -12.75 -9.11
CA ASP A 116 -5.02 -11.58 -8.50
C ASP A 116 -4.81 -11.49 -6.98
N ARG A 117 -4.03 -12.42 -6.43
CA ARG A 117 -3.86 -12.57 -4.98
C ARG A 117 -2.51 -13.15 -4.63
N VAL A 118 -1.96 -12.67 -3.51
CA VAL A 118 -0.80 -13.27 -2.83
C VAL A 118 -1.27 -13.68 -1.44
N GLU A 119 -0.95 -14.89 -1.01
CA GLU A 119 -1.39 -15.41 0.29
C GLU A 119 -0.27 -16.14 1.02
N LEU A 120 -0.31 -16.15 2.35
CA LEU A 120 0.57 -17.02 3.13
C LEU A 120 0.14 -18.48 2.96
N VAL A 121 1.09 -19.35 2.58
CA VAL A 121 0.83 -20.78 2.36
C VAL A 121 0.22 -21.44 3.60
N ALA A 122 0.72 -21.10 4.79
CA ALA A 122 0.27 -21.67 6.06
C ALA A 122 -1.14 -21.22 6.49
N ALA A 123 -1.61 -20.04 6.01
CA ALA A 123 -2.89 -19.46 6.45
C ALA A 123 -3.55 -18.63 5.32
N PRO A 124 -3.92 -19.24 4.18
CA PRO A 124 -4.35 -18.50 2.98
C PRO A 124 -5.68 -17.76 3.12
N ALA A 125 -6.51 -18.14 4.09
CA ALA A 125 -7.75 -17.45 4.39
C ALA A 125 -7.57 -16.26 5.37
N GLU A 126 -6.52 -16.29 6.18
CA GLU A 126 -6.29 -15.34 7.27
C GLU A 126 -5.28 -14.26 6.92
N ALA A 127 -4.35 -14.54 5.98
CA ALA A 127 -3.31 -13.60 5.58
C ALA A 127 -3.12 -13.58 4.06
N PHE A 128 -3.50 -12.45 3.45
CA PHE A 128 -3.40 -12.28 2.00
C PHE A 128 -3.40 -10.81 1.55
N ILE A 129 -2.87 -10.59 0.34
CA ILE A 129 -3.06 -9.38 -0.47
C ILE A 129 -3.98 -9.74 -1.62
N SER A 130 -5.07 -9.02 -1.86
CA SER A 130 -5.97 -9.25 -3.00
C SER A 130 -6.16 -7.97 -3.82
N CYS A 131 -5.99 -8.11 -5.13
CA CYS A 131 -6.23 -7.04 -6.10
C CYS A 131 -7.69 -7.10 -6.57
N ARG A 132 -8.46 -6.04 -6.32
CA ARG A 132 -9.89 -5.97 -6.65
C ARG A 132 -10.20 -4.69 -7.39
N THR A 133 -10.65 -4.80 -8.63
CA THR A 133 -11.10 -3.63 -9.37
C THR A 133 -12.44 -3.15 -8.80
N ALA A 134 -12.41 -2.02 -8.11
CA ALA A 134 -13.62 -1.38 -7.59
C ALA A 134 -14.11 -0.30 -8.57
N ARG A 135 -15.29 -0.53 -9.16
CA ARG A 135 -15.99 0.41 -10.02
C ARG A 135 -17.22 0.95 -9.29
N ALA A 136 -17.81 2.01 -9.81
CA ALA A 136 -19.01 2.59 -9.21
C ALA A 136 -20.15 1.56 -9.03
N GLU A 137 -20.28 0.64 -9.98
CA GLU A 137 -21.36 -0.36 -9.99
C GLU A 137 -21.16 -1.50 -8.98
N ASN A 138 -19.92 -1.78 -8.56
CA ASN A 138 -19.58 -2.93 -7.71
C ASN A 138 -18.74 -2.60 -6.48
N ALA A 139 -18.58 -1.31 -6.14
CA ALA A 139 -17.70 -0.87 -5.06
C ALA A 139 -18.00 -1.57 -3.72
N GLY A 140 -19.26 -1.72 -3.37
CA GLY A 140 -19.69 -2.39 -2.14
C GLY A 140 -19.29 -3.87 -2.11
N GLU A 141 -19.49 -4.61 -3.22
CA GLU A 141 -19.13 -6.02 -3.31
C GLU A 141 -17.62 -6.22 -3.37
N ALA A 142 -16.92 -5.40 -4.16
CA ALA A 142 -15.46 -5.49 -4.33
C ALA A 142 -14.70 -5.29 -3.01
N LEU A 143 -15.21 -4.43 -2.13
CA LEU A 143 -14.58 -4.12 -0.84
C LEU A 143 -15.25 -4.83 0.34
N ALA A 144 -16.36 -5.56 0.12
CA ALA A 144 -17.05 -6.31 1.15
C ALA A 144 -16.23 -7.50 1.67
N GLY A 145 -16.53 -7.93 2.90
CA GLY A 145 -15.97 -9.15 3.48
C GLY A 145 -14.50 -9.08 3.89
N VAL A 146 -13.94 -7.87 3.97
CA VAL A 146 -12.55 -7.66 4.42
C VAL A 146 -12.56 -7.42 5.93
N HIS A 147 -12.69 -8.50 6.70
CA HIS A 147 -12.60 -8.46 8.16
C HIS A 147 -11.38 -9.24 8.63
N SER A 148 -10.53 -8.60 9.39
CA SER A 148 -9.35 -9.17 10.05
C SER A 148 -8.95 -8.25 11.20
N ASP A 149 -8.09 -8.71 12.10
CA ASP A 149 -7.56 -7.86 13.16
C ASP A 149 -6.75 -6.69 12.56
N ASN A 150 -6.01 -6.97 11.49
CA ASN A 150 -5.22 -5.98 10.78
C ASN A 150 -5.69 -5.90 9.31
N VAL A 151 -6.06 -4.71 8.87
CA VAL A 151 -6.51 -4.46 7.50
C VAL A 151 -5.76 -3.28 6.90
N LEU A 152 -5.22 -3.48 5.70
CA LEU A 152 -4.63 -2.40 4.89
C LEU A 152 -5.40 -2.29 3.57
N LEU A 153 -6.03 -1.15 3.35
CA LEU A 153 -6.63 -0.80 2.06
C LEU A 153 -5.69 0.15 1.31
N VAL A 154 -5.25 -0.28 0.14
CA VAL A 154 -4.40 0.52 -0.76
C VAL A 154 -5.25 0.98 -1.94
N ILE A 155 -5.36 2.28 -2.13
CA ILE A 155 -6.07 2.91 -3.25
C ILE A 155 -5.02 3.62 -4.10
N ASP A 156 -4.60 2.97 -5.18
CA ASP A 156 -3.65 3.55 -6.12
C ASP A 156 -4.36 4.42 -7.14
N GLU A 157 -3.69 5.47 -7.61
CA GLU A 157 -4.24 6.51 -8.48
C GLU A 157 -5.58 7.08 -7.96
N ALA A 158 -5.63 7.32 -6.65
CA ALA A 158 -6.81 7.70 -5.88
C ALA A 158 -7.56 8.92 -6.44
N SER A 159 -6.86 9.86 -7.12
CA SER A 159 -7.51 10.98 -7.82
C SER A 159 -8.50 10.52 -8.91
N GLY A 160 -8.30 9.33 -9.48
CA GLY A 160 -9.15 8.77 -10.53
C GLY A 160 -10.28 7.90 -10.03
N VAL A 161 -10.27 7.50 -8.75
CA VAL A 161 -11.24 6.56 -8.17
C VAL A 161 -12.58 7.25 -7.91
N PRO A 162 -13.72 6.61 -8.26
CA PRO A 162 -15.06 7.14 -7.98
C PRO A 162 -15.33 7.29 -6.47
N GLU A 163 -16.09 8.33 -6.10
CA GLU A 163 -16.40 8.65 -4.70
C GLU A 163 -17.06 7.49 -3.93
N VAL A 164 -17.96 6.77 -4.57
CA VAL A 164 -18.64 5.59 -4.00
C VAL A 164 -17.68 4.50 -3.51
N VAL A 165 -16.47 4.42 -4.05
CA VAL A 165 -15.44 3.47 -3.62
C VAL A 165 -14.89 3.85 -2.24
N PHE A 166 -14.70 5.16 -2.01
CA PHE A 166 -14.27 5.67 -0.70
C PHE A 166 -15.36 5.48 0.36
N GLU A 167 -16.64 5.71 0.00
CA GLU A 167 -17.79 5.48 0.87
C GLU A 167 -17.91 3.99 1.25
N ALA A 168 -17.82 3.08 0.26
CA ALA A 168 -17.84 1.64 0.48
C ALA A 168 -16.64 1.17 1.34
N SER A 169 -15.47 1.77 1.14
CA SER A 169 -14.28 1.46 1.93
C SER A 169 -14.44 1.83 3.39
N ALA A 170 -15.06 2.97 3.69
CA ALA A 170 -15.28 3.44 5.05
C ALA A 170 -16.12 2.43 5.87
N GLY A 171 -17.12 1.80 5.25
CA GLY A 171 -17.94 0.75 5.87
C GLY A 171 -17.16 -0.54 6.14
N SER A 172 -16.19 -0.88 5.29
CA SER A 172 -15.38 -2.10 5.41
C SER A 172 -14.20 -1.95 6.39
N MET A 173 -13.81 -0.72 6.74
CA MET A 173 -12.67 -0.39 7.60
C MET A 173 -13.05 -0.24 9.08
N SER A 174 -13.95 -1.08 9.56
CA SER A 174 -14.41 -1.10 10.97
C SER A 174 -13.49 -1.91 11.91
N SER A 175 -12.47 -2.58 11.38
CA SER A 175 -11.50 -3.35 12.15
C SER A 175 -10.67 -2.45 13.10
N VAL A 176 -10.20 -3.01 14.20
CA VAL A 176 -9.45 -2.29 15.24
C VAL A 176 -8.19 -1.63 14.65
N ASN A 177 -7.45 -2.39 13.83
CA ASN A 177 -6.22 -1.93 13.17
C ASN A 177 -6.43 -1.83 11.65
N ALA A 178 -7.33 -0.94 11.23
CA ALA A 178 -7.59 -0.71 9.82
C ALA A 178 -6.93 0.59 9.34
N THR A 179 -6.09 0.50 8.31
CA THR A 179 -5.41 1.62 7.68
C THR A 179 -5.81 1.76 6.22
N THR A 180 -6.20 2.96 5.82
CA THR A 180 -6.43 3.33 4.41
C THR A 180 -5.25 4.14 3.90
N LEU A 181 -4.62 3.65 2.84
CA LEU A 181 -3.51 4.27 2.14
C LEU A 181 -3.99 4.74 0.77
N MET A 182 -3.98 6.04 0.54
CA MET A 182 -4.29 6.65 -0.76
C MET A 182 -3.02 7.17 -1.41
N LEU A 183 -2.81 6.81 -2.66
CA LEU A 183 -1.65 7.20 -3.46
C LEU A 183 -2.14 7.84 -4.74
N SER A 184 -1.67 9.03 -5.10
CA SER A 184 -1.95 9.58 -6.42
C SER A 184 -1.08 10.78 -6.77
N ASN A 185 -1.01 11.07 -8.07
CA ASN A 185 -0.74 12.40 -8.56
C ASN A 185 -1.97 13.28 -8.36
N PRO A 186 -1.82 14.56 -8.03
CA PRO A 186 -2.93 15.50 -7.87
C PRO A 186 -3.48 15.96 -9.23
N THR A 187 -4.14 15.06 -9.96
CA THR A 187 -4.65 15.31 -11.32
C THR A 187 -6.04 15.95 -11.32
N ARG A 188 -6.74 15.98 -10.19
CA ARG A 188 -8.07 16.57 -10.04
C ARG A 188 -8.09 17.60 -8.91
N SER A 189 -8.93 18.62 -9.05
CA SER A 189 -9.17 19.68 -8.07
C SER A 189 -10.44 19.46 -7.23
N SER A 190 -10.96 18.22 -7.21
CA SER A 190 -12.14 17.80 -6.42
C SER A 190 -12.07 16.31 -6.12
N GLY A 191 -12.94 15.83 -5.22
CA GLY A 191 -13.03 14.43 -4.78
C GLY A 191 -12.24 14.15 -3.51
N THR A 192 -12.44 12.95 -2.93
CA THR A 192 -11.91 12.57 -1.62
C THR A 192 -10.38 12.74 -1.52
N PHE A 193 -9.63 12.36 -2.55
CA PHE A 193 -8.17 12.52 -2.52
C PHE A 193 -7.75 14.00 -2.49
N PHE A 194 -8.40 14.88 -3.29
CA PHE A 194 -8.13 16.31 -3.24
C PHE A 194 -8.51 16.91 -1.88
N GLU A 195 -9.70 16.57 -1.38
CA GLU A 195 -10.22 17.08 -0.10
C GLU A 195 -9.36 16.61 1.09
N SER A 196 -8.79 15.39 1.02
CA SER A 196 -7.88 14.90 2.06
C SER A 196 -6.71 15.85 2.28
N HIS A 197 -6.16 16.45 1.21
CA HIS A 197 -5.03 17.36 1.29
C HIS A 197 -5.40 18.84 1.51
N ASN A 198 -6.68 19.21 1.44
CA ASN A 198 -7.12 20.61 1.50
C ASN A 198 -8.10 20.89 2.64
N ARG A 199 -9.26 20.21 2.66
CA ARG A 199 -10.34 20.47 3.63
C ARG A 199 -10.37 19.52 4.81
N MET A 200 -9.78 18.33 4.68
CA MET A 200 -9.75 17.29 5.71
C MET A 200 -8.33 17.00 6.25
N PRO A 201 -7.46 18.02 6.46
CA PRO A 201 -6.08 17.78 6.88
C PRO A 201 -5.95 17.13 8.27
N VAL A 202 -6.96 17.28 9.12
CA VAL A 202 -6.98 16.70 10.48
C VAL A 202 -7.37 15.21 10.47
N SER A 203 -8.01 14.74 9.40
CA SER A 203 -8.51 13.37 9.29
C SER A 203 -7.54 12.43 8.57
N TYR A 204 -6.47 12.96 8.00
CA TYR A 204 -5.48 12.22 7.22
C TYR A 204 -4.07 12.67 7.59
N THR A 205 -3.14 11.72 7.68
CA THR A 205 -1.69 12.02 7.64
C THR A 205 -1.28 12.25 6.19
N HIS A 206 -0.49 13.30 5.94
CA HIS A 206 -0.15 13.74 4.60
C HIS A 206 1.34 13.62 4.35
N LEU A 207 1.69 12.91 3.30
CA LEU A 207 3.04 12.87 2.78
C LEU A 207 3.10 13.50 1.40
N ARG A 208 4.16 14.26 1.16
CA ARG A 208 4.50 14.82 -0.13
C ARG A 208 5.90 14.33 -0.49
N ALA A 209 6.00 13.45 -1.48
CA ALA A 209 7.30 13.18 -2.06
C ALA A 209 7.76 14.47 -2.77
N HIS A 210 8.95 14.92 -2.44
CA HIS A 210 9.57 16.04 -3.14
C HIS A 210 9.78 15.64 -4.58
N GLU A 211 9.33 16.50 -5.51
CA GLU A 211 9.66 16.38 -6.91
C GLU A 211 11.19 16.49 -7.05
N THR A 212 11.79 15.69 -7.90
CA THR A 212 13.21 15.81 -8.19
C THR A 212 13.47 17.17 -8.90
N GLU A 213 14.69 17.69 -8.84
CA GLU A 213 15.04 18.95 -9.54
C GLU A 213 14.64 18.93 -11.02
N ALA A 214 14.65 17.76 -11.67
CA ALA A 214 14.21 17.56 -13.05
C ALA A 214 12.71 17.81 -13.24
N ASP A 215 11.87 17.43 -12.28
CA ASP A 215 10.41 17.66 -12.34
C ASP A 215 10.08 19.14 -12.13
N LEU A 216 10.85 19.85 -11.28
CA LEU A 216 10.73 21.30 -11.08
C LEU A 216 11.13 22.08 -12.33
N VAL A 217 12.16 21.65 -13.04
CA VAL A 217 12.59 22.28 -14.31
C VAL A 217 11.54 22.09 -15.40
N CYS A 218 10.94 20.90 -15.54
CA CYS A 218 9.85 20.66 -16.49
C CYS A 218 8.62 21.54 -16.21
N ARG A 219 8.28 21.73 -14.94
CA ARG A 219 7.14 22.57 -14.54
C ARG A 219 7.36 24.05 -14.85
N LEU A 220 8.55 24.57 -14.58
CA LEU A 220 8.94 25.95 -14.90
C LEU A 220 8.99 26.23 -16.43
N LEU A 221 9.18 25.18 -17.25
CA LEU A 221 9.15 25.31 -18.73
C LEU A 221 7.72 25.25 -19.31
N LEU A 222 6.76 24.67 -18.59
CA LEU A 222 5.35 24.57 -18.98
C LEU A 222 4.51 25.78 -18.54
N GLU A 223 5.01 26.60 -17.60
CA GLU A 223 4.37 27.83 -17.11
C GLU A 223 4.81 29.09 -17.89
N LYS A 224 5.57 28.95 -18.98
CA LYS A 224 5.93 29.99 -19.94
C LYS A 224 5.18 29.79 -21.27
#